data_ff58156679b726eec8e15d3720566b0a
#
_entry.id   ff58156679b726eec8e15d3720566b0a
#
_cell.length_a   1.000
_cell.length_b   1.000
_cell.length_c   1.000
_cell.angle_alpha   90.00
_cell.angle_beta   90.00
_cell.angle_gamma   90.00
#
_symmetry.space_group_name_H-M   'P 1'
#
loop_
_entity.id
_entity.type
_entity.pdbx_description
1 polymer ?
#
loop_
_entity_poly.entity_id
_entity_poly.type
_entity_poly.pdbx_seq_one_letter_code
_entity_poly.pdbx_strand_id
1 'polypeptide(L)'
;MKLPFCRAALLAAALGVCLVGCKPAATDEPAASATAETAEVAATLTPTAATTAQPVAAEIGTVLPATEDAGRSYLDETLFIGDSNTVRYTMYADETGTAFASVDNSIGVVSMGAGAITTLKCEKFKGSSTMYTVPEAVAMLKPQRIIICYGTNNLGGSSTDATSYIKTYLQGLQAIQTAWPYCDIIVSAIPPLDKQRENTNLTMTQVDAYNAALVTMCEENGFKFLNSAEVLRDAATGWAKTDYTLSDGVH
;
A
#
# COMPACT_ATOMS: atom_id res chain seq x y z
N MET A 1 30.10 -28.49 33.54
CA MET A 1 28.97 -28.40 34.49
C MET A 1 27.68 -28.62 33.70
N LYS A 2 26.97 -29.70 34.04
CA LYS A 2 25.88 -30.30 33.22
C LYS A 2 24.57 -29.62 33.54
N LEU A 3 23.77 -29.30 32.48
CA LEU A 3 22.37 -28.90 32.55
C LEU A 3 21.47 -30.14 32.79
N PRO A 4 20.37 -30.06 33.50
CA PRO A 4 19.35 -31.08 33.45
C PRO A 4 18.21 -30.68 32.51
N PHE A 5 17.84 -31.64 31.67
CA PHE A 5 16.61 -31.77 30.93
C PHE A 5 15.41 -31.87 31.89
N CYS A 6 14.31 -31.22 31.57
CA CYS A 6 13.00 -31.58 32.11
C CYS A 6 12.02 -31.86 30.98
N ARG A 7 11.48 -33.08 31.06
CA ARG A 7 10.56 -33.71 30.10
C ARG A 7 9.11 -33.31 30.38
N ALA A 8 8.38 -33.14 29.32
CA ALA A 8 7.04 -33.62 28.97
C ALA A 8 5.94 -33.71 30.05
N ALA A 9 4.79 -33.19 29.70
CA ALA A 9 3.51 -33.91 29.89
C ALA A 9 2.50 -33.50 28.81
N LEU A 10 2.14 -34.47 27.98
CA LEU A 10 0.92 -34.50 27.17
C LEU A 10 -0.28 -34.62 28.11
N LEU A 11 -1.33 -33.85 27.82
CA LEU A 11 -2.70 -34.26 28.21
C LEU A 11 -3.63 -33.96 27.03
N ALA A 12 -4.10 -35.04 26.43
CA ALA A 12 -5.22 -35.10 25.52
C ALA A 12 -6.51 -35.25 26.34
N ALA A 13 -7.52 -34.48 26.00
CA ALA A 13 -8.90 -34.82 26.37
C ALA A 13 -9.83 -34.45 25.21
N ALA A 14 -10.53 -35.49 24.77
CA ALA A 14 -11.49 -35.50 23.67
C ALA A 14 -12.93 -35.32 24.19
N LEU A 15 -13.81 -35.07 23.23
CA LEU A 15 -15.26 -35.30 23.15
C LEU A 15 -16.23 -34.30 23.76
N GLY A 16 -17.17 -33.93 22.87
CA GLY A 16 -18.47 -33.37 23.20
C GLY A 16 -19.22 -32.87 21.97
N VAL A 17 -19.74 -33.82 21.15
CA VAL A 17 -20.73 -33.57 20.10
C VAL A 17 -22.09 -33.35 20.74
N CYS A 18 -22.79 -32.26 20.44
CA CYS A 18 -24.26 -32.20 20.58
C CYS A 18 -24.84 -31.52 19.34
N LEU A 19 -25.43 -32.35 18.49
CA LEU A 19 -26.40 -32.01 17.46
C LEU A 19 -27.77 -31.80 18.12
N VAL A 20 -28.40 -30.64 17.91
CA VAL A 20 -29.86 -30.54 17.96
C VAL A 20 -30.29 -29.66 16.80
N GLY A 21 -30.96 -30.29 15.86
CA GLY A 21 -31.69 -29.66 14.79
C GLY A 21 -33.09 -29.23 15.23
N CYS A 22 -33.61 -28.20 14.64
CA CYS A 22 -35.03 -28.01 14.40
C CYS A 22 -35.26 -27.17 13.18
N LYS A 23 -36.14 -27.65 12.32
CA LYS A 23 -36.59 -27.18 11.01
C LYS A 23 -37.98 -26.49 11.16
N PRO A 24 -38.61 -25.96 10.09
CA PRO A 24 -39.10 -24.59 9.93
C PRO A 24 -40.61 -24.48 10.09
N ALA A 25 -41.10 -23.25 10.06
CA ALA A 25 -42.52 -22.97 9.79
C ALA A 25 -42.63 -21.81 8.76
N ALA A 26 -43.30 -22.14 7.69
CA ALA A 26 -43.86 -21.24 6.68
C ALA A 26 -45.27 -20.83 7.09
N THR A 27 -45.75 -19.72 6.59
CA THR A 27 -47.11 -19.26 6.30
C THR A 27 -47.12 -17.72 6.37
N ASP A 28 -47.75 -16.91 5.62
CA ASP A 28 -48.66 -16.94 4.47
C ASP A 28 -48.75 -15.50 3.93
N GLU A 29 -48.89 -15.42 2.63
CA GLU A 29 -49.34 -14.18 1.96
C GLU A 29 -50.86 -14.03 2.16
N PRO A 30 -51.44 -12.81 2.05
CA PRO A 30 -52.35 -12.62 0.95
C PRO A 30 -52.23 -11.29 0.19
N ALA A 31 -52.51 -11.41 -1.09
CA ALA A 31 -52.70 -10.40 -2.09
C ALA A 31 -54.03 -9.65 -1.94
N ALA A 32 -54.11 -8.55 -2.60
CA ALA A 32 -55.21 -7.81 -3.27
C ALA A 32 -55.13 -6.30 -2.90
N SER A 33 -55.40 -5.37 -3.74
CA SER A 33 -56.10 -5.21 -4.99
C SER A 33 -55.89 -3.79 -5.51
N ALA A 34 -55.98 -3.66 -6.82
CA ALA A 34 -55.87 -2.43 -7.58
C ALA A 34 -56.99 -1.43 -7.31
N THR A 35 -56.69 -0.15 -7.46
CA THR A 35 -57.64 0.82 -8.07
C THR A 35 -56.85 1.87 -8.86
N ALA A 36 -57.19 1.98 -10.12
CA ALA A 36 -56.80 3.04 -11.04
C ALA A 36 -57.73 4.25 -10.85
N GLU A 37 -57.17 5.45 -10.90
CA GLU A 37 -57.93 6.62 -11.32
C GLU A 37 -57.08 7.67 -12.05
N THR A 38 -57.63 8.16 -13.03
CA THR A 38 -57.42 8.95 -14.21
C THR A 38 -56.72 10.30 -14.03
N ALA A 39 -55.86 10.55 -14.98
CA ALA A 39 -55.44 11.75 -15.72
C ALA A 39 -55.92 13.14 -15.30
N GLU A 40 -54.96 14.05 -15.19
CA GLU A 40 -55.15 15.42 -15.68
C GLU A 40 -53.83 15.98 -16.25
N VAL A 41 -53.98 16.54 -17.45
CA VAL A 41 -52.92 17.12 -18.28
C VAL A 41 -52.66 18.55 -17.81
N ALA A 42 -51.48 18.87 -17.44
CA ALA A 42 -51.04 20.25 -17.30
C ALA A 42 -49.66 20.47 -17.94
N ALA A 43 -49.63 21.51 -18.69
CA ALA A 43 -48.70 21.96 -19.71
C ALA A 43 -47.23 21.95 -19.36
N THR A 44 -46.47 21.57 -20.36
CA THR A 44 -45.07 21.71 -20.66
C THR A 44 -44.49 23.10 -20.36
N LEU A 45 -43.55 23.17 -19.45
CA LEU A 45 -42.46 24.14 -19.47
C LEU A 45 -41.15 23.37 -19.49
N THR A 46 -40.54 23.34 -20.66
CA THR A 46 -39.20 22.78 -20.86
C THR A 46 -38.16 23.77 -20.28
N PRO A 47 -37.45 23.42 -19.23
CA PRO A 47 -36.22 24.16 -18.93
C PRO A 47 -35.14 23.61 -19.86
N THR A 48 -34.63 24.43 -20.74
CA THR A 48 -33.37 24.21 -21.44
C THR A 48 -32.29 24.01 -20.41
N ALA A 49 -31.92 22.76 -20.15
CA ALA A 49 -30.76 22.42 -19.36
C ALA A 49 -29.53 22.92 -20.12
N ALA A 50 -28.94 23.99 -19.63
CA ALA A 50 -27.55 24.33 -19.96
C ALA A 50 -26.71 23.15 -19.51
N THR A 51 -26.29 22.31 -20.45
CA THR A 51 -25.25 21.30 -20.25
C THR A 51 -23.98 22.04 -19.97
N THR A 52 -23.68 22.31 -18.70
CA THR A 52 -22.36 22.64 -18.24
C THR A 52 -21.52 21.39 -18.47
N ALA A 53 -20.74 21.39 -19.54
CA ALA A 53 -19.73 20.36 -19.77
C ALA A 53 -18.85 20.31 -18.51
N GLN A 54 -19.00 19.28 -17.70
CA GLN A 54 -18.00 18.99 -16.68
C GLN A 54 -16.65 18.85 -17.40
N PRO A 55 -15.60 19.51 -16.90
CA PRO A 55 -14.27 19.26 -17.44
C PRO A 55 -14.01 17.76 -17.32
N VAL A 56 -13.81 17.11 -18.46
CA VAL A 56 -13.33 15.72 -18.50
C VAL A 56 -11.98 15.78 -17.79
N ALA A 57 -11.90 15.19 -16.60
CA ALA A 57 -10.64 15.05 -15.92
C ALA A 57 -9.67 14.36 -16.88
N ALA A 58 -8.54 15.01 -17.16
CA ALA A 58 -7.52 14.39 -18.01
C ALA A 58 -7.19 13.02 -17.40
N GLU A 59 -7.18 11.99 -18.22
CA GLU A 59 -6.89 10.63 -17.77
C GLU A 59 -5.45 10.61 -17.24
N ILE A 60 -5.30 10.45 -15.91
CA ILE A 60 -3.99 10.41 -15.28
C ILE A 60 -3.35 9.08 -15.66
N GLY A 61 -2.21 9.11 -16.36
CA GLY A 61 -1.43 7.93 -16.72
C GLY A 61 -0.97 7.11 -15.50
N THR A 62 -0.28 6.03 -15.76
CA THR A 62 0.29 5.16 -14.70
C THR A 62 1.30 5.91 -13.85
N VAL A 63 2.23 6.61 -14.48
CA VAL A 63 3.20 7.47 -13.80
C VAL A 63 2.53 8.79 -13.44
N LEU A 64 2.52 9.11 -12.15
CA LEU A 64 1.92 10.34 -11.66
C LEU A 64 2.75 11.55 -12.11
N PRO A 65 2.09 12.60 -12.68
CA PRO A 65 2.77 13.83 -13.02
C PRO A 65 3.13 14.66 -11.78
N ALA A 66 4.04 15.59 -11.93
CA ALA A 66 4.25 16.63 -10.92
C ALA A 66 2.98 17.46 -10.77
N THR A 67 2.64 17.79 -9.53
CA THR A 67 1.48 18.60 -9.16
C THR A 67 1.90 19.69 -8.17
N GLU A 68 1.01 20.66 -7.94
CA GLU A 68 1.17 21.57 -6.82
C GLU A 68 1.11 20.81 -5.48
N ASP A 69 1.75 21.38 -4.45
CA ASP A 69 1.74 20.81 -3.12
C ASP A 69 0.30 20.78 -2.56
N ALA A 70 -0.17 19.60 -2.25
CA ALA A 70 -1.50 19.37 -1.68
C ALA A 70 -1.57 19.66 -0.16
N GLY A 71 -0.44 19.96 0.45
CA GLY A 71 -0.33 20.37 1.84
C GLY A 71 -0.37 19.22 2.84
N ARG A 72 -0.30 19.59 4.11
CA ARG A 72 -0.16 18.65 5.23
C ARG A 72 -1.32 17.64 5.34
N SER A 73 -2.54 18.07 5.07
CA SER A 73 -3.72 17.18 5.16
C SER A 73 -3.60 15.98 4.22
N TYR A 74 -3.02 16.17 3.03
CA TYR A 74 -2.78 15.07 2.09
C TYR A 74 -1.82 14.01 2.67
N LEU A 75 -0.78 14.44 3.37
CA LEU A 75 0.17 13.54 4.04
C LEU A 75 -0.50 12.81 5.21
N ASP A 76 -1.31 13.51 6.00
CA ASP A 76 -1.98 12.94 7.18
C ASP A 76 -3.05 11.88 6.80
N GLU A 77 -3.65 11.99 5.61
CA GLU A 77 -4.59 11.04 5.04
C GLU A 77 -3.91 9.88 4.27
N THR A 78 -2.59 9.92 4.15
CA THR A 78 -1.80 8.92 3.43
C THR A 78 -1.15 7.95 4.41
N LEU A 79 -1.33 6.65 4.18
CA LEU A 79 -0.57 5.60 4.88
C LEU A 79 0.71 5.29 4.10
N PHE A 80 1.86 5.52 4.72
CA PHE A 80 3.17 5.19 4.16
C PHE A 80 3.59 3.79 4.57
N ILE A 81 3.89 2.93 3.59
CA ILE A 81 4.26 1.54 3.82
C ILE A 81 5.60 1.25 3.15
N GLY A 82 6.51 0.58 3.85
CA GLY A 82 7.77 0.22 3.23
C GLY A 82 8.84 -0.30 4.18
N ASP A 83 10.08 -0.21 3.72
CA ASP A 83 11.27 -0.67 4.41
C ASP A 83 11.89 0.42 5.32
N SER A 84 13.19 0.32 5.57
CA SER A 84 13.93 1.29 6.38
C SER A 84 13.89 2.72 5.85
N ASN A 85 13.72 2.94 4.56
CA ASN A 85 13.53 4.28 3.99
C ASN A 85 12.20 4.88 4.48
N THR A 86 11.14 4.09 4.57
CA THR A 86 9.85 4.52 5.12
C THR A 86 9.94 4.80 6.63
N VAL A 87 10.69 4.00 7.40
CA VAL A 87 10.94 4.28 8.83
C VAL A 87 11.51 5.68 9.01
N ARG A 88 12.34 6.17 8.10
CA ARG A 88 12.96 7.49 8.17
C ARG A 88 11.96 8.64 8.09
N TYR A 89 10.81 8.46 7.46
CA TYR A 89 9.77 9.50 7.37
C TYR A 89 9.26 9.97 8.75
N THR A 90 9.39 9.13 9.77
CA THR A 90 9.02 9.47 11.16
C THR A 90 10.20 10.03 11.97
N MET A 91 11.43 9.97 11.44
CA MET A 91 12.64 10.34 12.18
C MET A 91 13.13 11.75 11.84
N TYR A 92 12.83 12.24 10.64
CA TYR A 92 13.29 13.54 10.18
C TYR A 92 12.12 14.53 10.16
N ALA A 93 12.36 15.67 10.78
CA ALA A 93 11.43 16.78 10.82
C ALA A 93 11.92 17.92 9.89
N ASP A 94 10.98 18.69 9.39
CA ASP A 94 11.23 19.92 8.66
C ASP A 94 11.73 21.05 9.59
N GLU A 95 11.90 22.24 9.03
CA GLU A 95 12.35 23.45 9.77
C GLU A 95 11.38 23.84 10.89
N THR A 96 10.12 23.41 10.84
CA THR A 96 9.11 23.65 11.88
C THR A 96 9.14 22.63 13.00
N GLY A 97 9.95 21.59 12.89
CA GLY A 97 9.99 20.46 13.81
C GLY A 97 8.90 19.42 13.54
N THR A 98 8.21 19.50 12.38
CA THR A 98 7.15 18.54 12.01
C THR A 98 7.74 17.41 11.16
N ALA A 99 7.57 16.16 11.59
CA ALA A 99 7.99 14.99 10.84
C ALA A 99 7.13 14.80 9.58
N PHE A 100 7.72 14.21 8.53
CA PHE A 100 7.02 13.93 7.28
C PHE A 100 5.84 12.97 7.49
N ALA A 101 6.04 11.91 8.25
CA ALA A 101 5.00 10.99 8.67
C ALA A 101 5.02 10.79 10.20
N SER A 102 3.96 10.23 10.75
CA SER A 102 3.84 9.82 12.15
C SER A 102 3.79 8.30 12.26
N VAL A 103 3.86 7.80 13.49
CA VAL A 103 3.65 6.37 13.76
C VAL A 103 2.22 5.91 13.47
N ASP A 104 1.27 6.84 13.40
CA ASP A 104 -0.14 6.53 13.15
C ASP A 104 -0.46 6.38 11.66
N ASN A 105 0.39 6.94 10.78
CA ASN A 105 0.24 6.86 9.33
C ASN A 105 1.45 6.26 8.60
N SER A 106 2.23 5.40 9.29
CA SER A 106 3.40 4.74 8.72
C SER A 106 3.54 3.30 9.21
N ILE A 107 3.73 2.37 8.29
CA ILE A 107 4.12 0.97 8.55
C ILE A 107 5.49 0.76 7.89
N GLY A 108 6.54 1.19 8.58
CA GLY A 108 7.91 1.03 8.14
C GLY A 108 8.62 -0.09 8.90
N VAL A 109 9.32 -0.99 8.19
CA VAL A 109 10.04 -2.12 8.81
C VAL A 109 11.44 -2.24 8.25
N VAL A 110 12.43 -2.09 9.11
CA VAL A 110 13.85 -2.21 8.73
C VAL A 110 14.12 -3.58 8.10
N SER A 111 14.85 -3.60 7.00
CA SER A 111 15.26 -4.80 6.25
C SER A 111 14.10 -5.61 5.63
N MET A 112 12.88 -5.09 5.60
CA MET A 112 11.76 -5.77 4.98
C MET A 112 11.81 -5.66 3.45
N GLY A 113 11.69 -6.78 2.77
CA GLY A 113 11.50 -6.83 1.31
C GLY A 113 10.05 -7.07 0.93
N ALA A 114 9.72 -6.86 -0.35
CA ALA A 114 8.36 -7.00 -0.89
C ALA A 114 7.73 -8.38 -0.65
N GLY A 115 8.54 -9.46 -0.61
CA GLY A 115 8.04 -10.81 -0.36
C GLY A 115 7.47 -11.05 1.04
N ALA A 116 7.69 -10.12 1.99
CA ALA A 116 7.22 -10.26 3.36
C ALA A 116 5.88 -9.55 3.64
N ILE A 117 5.32 -8.83 2.68
CA ILE A 117 4.10 -8.01 2.84
C ILE A 117 2.93 -8.83 3.44
N THR A 118 2.73 -10.06 2.96
CA THR A 118 1.60 -10.90 3.38
C THR A 118 1.91 -11.84 4.55
N THR A 119 3.18 -11.97 4.95
CA THR A 119 3.61 -13.00 5.89
C THR A 119 4.19 -12.44 7.19
N LEU A 120 4.89 -11.31 7.12
CA LEU A 120 5.49 -10.70 8.30
C LEU A 120 4.42 -9.97 9.12
N LYS A 121 4.24 -10.40 10.36
CA LYS A 121 3.41 -9.68 11.34
C LYS A 121 4.26 -8.56 11.95
N CYS A 122 4.08 -7.36 11.46
CA CYS A 122 4.96 -6.23 11.73
C CYS A 122 4.26 -5.01 12.33
N GLU A 123 2.92 -4.94 12.27
CA GLU A 123 2.19 -3.79 12.80
C GLU A 123 1.48 -4.14 14.10
N LYS A 124 1.52 -3.19 15.04
CA LYS A 124 0.91 -3.31 16.36
C LYS A 124 0.21 -2.01 16.74
N PHE A 125 -1.09 -2.09 16.93
CA PHE A 125 -1.87 -0.93 17.36
C PHE A 125 -1.70 -0.64 18.84
N LYS A 126 -1.83 0.62 19.22
CA LYS A 126 -1.75 1.07 20.61
C LYS A 126 -2.80 0.32 21.47
N GLY A 127 -2.34 -0.25 22.56
CA GLY A 127 -3.21 -1.03 23.47
C GLY A 127 -3.44 -2.48 23.06
N SER A 128 -2.89 -2.93 21.92
CA SER A 128 -2.96 -4.32 21.47
C SER A 128 -1.63 -5.03 21.71
N SER A 129 -1.67 -6.31 22.07
CA SER A 129 -0.52 -7.22 22.04
C SER A 129 -0.41 -8.01 20.72
N THR A 130 -1.45 -7.96 19.89
CA THR A 130 -1.51 -8.67 18.62
C THR A 130 -0.70 -7.94 17.56
N MET A 131 0.09 -8.70 16.80
CA MET A 131 0.79 -8.21 15.62
C MET A 131 0.04 -8.59 14.35
N TYR A 132 0.03 -7.71 13.38
CA TYR A 132 -0.71 -7.82 12.13
C TYR A 132 0.24 -7.77 10.93
N THR A 133 -0.12 -8.45 9.84
CA THR A 133 0.51 -8.27 8.53
C THR A 133 0.07 -6.94 7.92
N VAL A 134 0.76 -6.48 6.87
CA VAL A 134 0.39 -5.23 6.19
C VAL A 134 -1.07 -5.25 5.69
N PRO A 135 -1.57 -6.29 4.99
CA PRO A 135 -2.98 -6.32 4.57
C PRO A 135 -3.98 -6.30 5.74
N GLU A 136 -3.70 -7.04 6.82
CA GLU A 136 -4.54 -7.02 8.02
C GLU A 136 -4.59 -5.62 8.66
N ALA A 137 -3.44 -4.94 8.76
CA ALA A 137 -3.34 -3.60 9.30
C ALA A 137 -4.07 -2.57 8.42
N VAL A 138 -3.93 -2.64 7.11
CA VAL A 138 -4.63 -1.78 6.15
C VAL A 138 -6.15 -1.92 6.28
N ALA A 139 -6.66 -3.15 6.42
CA ALA A 139 -8.10 -3.39 6.63
C ALA A 139 -8.63 -2.74 7.92
N MET A 140 -7.79 -2.61 8.94
CA MET A 140 -8.15 -1.97 10.21
C MET A 140 -8.04 -0.44 10.13
N LEU A 141 -6.97 0.08 9.52
CA LEU A 141 -6.70 1.52 9.38
C LEU A 141 -7.61 2.20 8.36
N LYS A 142 -8.02 1.47 7.31
CA LYS A 142 -8.91 1.95 6.25
C LYS A 142 -8.44 3.29 5.63
N PRO A 143 -7.19 3.38 5.18
CA PRO A 143 -6.66 4.61 4.62
C PRO A 143 -7.39 4.98 3.32
N GLN A 144 -7.44 6.26 2.98
CA GLN A 144 -7.90 6.72 1.68
C GLN A 144 -6.84 6.44 0.61
N ARG A 145 -5.57 6.56 0.98
CA ARG A 145 -4.42 6.44 0.09
C ARG A 145 -3.28 5.70 0.76
N ILE A 146 -2.58 4.91 -0.03
CA ILE A 146 -1.35 4.24 0.36
C ILE A 146 -0.24 4.68 -0.59
N ILE A 147 0.91 5.08 -0.05
CA ILE A 147 2.17 5.16 -0.77
C ILE A 147 3.05 4.03 -0.25
N ILE A 148 3.43 3.10 -1.13
CA ILE A 148 4.17 1.90 -0.75
C ILE A 148 5.50 1.82 -1.49
N CYS A 149 6.60 1.67 -0.74
CA CYS A 149 7.97 1.64 -1.24
C CYS A 149 8.73 0.44 -0.68
N TYR A 150 8.91 -0.59 -1.48
CA TYR A 150 9.80 -1.71 -1.23
C TYR A 150 10.71 -1.91 -2.43
N GLY A 151 11.90 -2.42 -2.20
CA GLY A 151 12.80 -2.79 -3.29
C GLY A 151 14.25 -2.73 -2.90
N THR A 152 14.68 -1.78 -2.11
CA THR A 152 16.08 -1.67 -1.68
C THR A 152 16.60 -2.98 -1.07
N ASN A 153 15.80 -3.65 -0.26
CA ASN A 153 16.14 -4.96 0.33
C ASN A 153 15.93 -6.15 -0.61
N ASN A 154 15.47 -5.91 -1.83
CA ASN A 154 15.33 -6.92 -2.88
C ASN A 154 16.48 -6.84 -3.90
N LEU A 155 17.27 -5.76 -3.86
CA LEU A 155 18.47 -5.61 -4.68
C LEU A 155 19.56 -6.55 -4.14
N GLY A 156 20.38 -7.06 -5.04
CA GLY A 156 21.54 -7.88 -4.66
C GLY A 156 22.10 -8.63 -5.86
N GLY A 157 23.41 -9.00 -5.78
CA GLY A 157 24.07 -9.77 -6.83
C GLY A 157 24.16 -9.11 -8.19
N SER A 158 23.88 -7.81 -8.29
CA SER A 158 23.90 -7.01 -9.54
C SER A 158 22.97 -7.51 -10.65
N SER A 159 22.04 -8.41 -10.36
CA SER A 159 21.09 -8.91 -11.36
C SER A 159 20.05 -7.84 -11.70
N THR A 160 19.80 -7.68 -13.00
CA THR A 160 18.71 -6.83 -13.52
C THR A 160 17.39 -7.58 -13.72
N ASP A 161 17.37 -8.88 -13.46
CA ASP A 161 16.15 -9.68 -13.52
C ASP A 161 15.26 -9.41 -12.30
N ALA A 162 14.23 -8.63 -12.51
CA ALA A 162 13.25 -8.26 -11.48
C ALA A 162 12.06 -9.25 -11.36
N THR A 163 12.03 -10.35 -12.14
CA THR A 163 10.86 -11.22 -12.27
C THR A 163 10.33 -11.72 -10.92
N SER A 164 11.20 -12.25 -10.08
CA SER A 164 10.81 -12.78 -8.77
C SER A 164 10.34 -11.67 -7.81
N TYR A 165 11.02 -10.52 -7.84
CA TYR A 165 10.66 -9.35 -7.06
C TYR A 165 9.26 -8.84 -7.45
N ILE A 166 9.02 -8.61 -8.74
CA ILE A 166 7.73 -8.13 -9.27
C ILE A 166 6.59 -9.08 -8.90
N LYS A 167 6.81 -10.40 -9.09
CA LYS A 167 5.81 -11.40 -8.75
C LYS A 167 5.39 -11.33 -7.28
N THR A 168 6.34 -11.25 -6.36
CA THR A 168 6.04 -11.21 -4.92
C THR A 168 5.46 -9.86 -4.49
N TYR A 169 5.90 -8.76 -5.12
CA TYR A 169 5.36 -7.44 -4.84
C TYR A 169 3.91 -7.33 -5.29
N LEU A 170 3.60 -7.78 -6.51
CA LEU A 170 2.23 -7.80 -7.03
C LEU A 170 1.30 -8.62 -6.14
N GLN A 171 1.72 -9.78 -5.65
CA GLN A 171 0.95 -10.57 -4.69
C GLN A 171 0.65 -9.77 -3.41
N GLY A 172 1.62 -9.01 -2.92
CA GLY A 172 1.45 -8.13 -1.77
C GLY A 172 0.43 -7.01 -2.02
N LEU A 173 0.52 -6.33 -3.16
CA LEU A 173 -0.41 -5.26 -3.55
C LEU A 173 -1.84 -5.78 -3.73
N GLN A 174 -2.01 -6.93 -4.37
CA GLN A 174 -3.31 -7.57 -4.55
C GLN A 174 -3.94 -8.00 -3.21
N ALA A 175 -3.12 -8.48 -2.27
CA ALA A 175 -3.59 -8.80 -0.92
C ALA A 175 -4.04 -7.55 -0.15
N ILE A 176 -3.32 -6.44 -0.27
CA ILE A 176 -3.72 -5.14 0.30
C ILE A 176 -5.04 -4.66 -0.33
N GLN A 177 -5.15 -4.69 -1.65
CA GLN A 177 -6.35 -4.27 -2.38
C GLN A 177 -7.56 -5.15 -2.02
N THR A 178 -7.36 -6.45 -1.83
CA THR A 178 -8.41 -7.37 -1.39
C THR A 178 -8.86 -7.07 0.04
N ALA A 179 -7.91 -6.75 0.93
CA ALA A 179 -8.20 -6.45 2.33
C ALA A 179 -8.94 -5.10 2.50
N TRP A 180 -8.62 -4.11 1.67
CA TRP A 180 -9.27 -2.80 1.66
C TRP A 180 -9.34 -2.22 0.24
N PRO A 181 -10.43 -2.49 -0.54
CA PRO A 181 -10.54 -2.10 -1.96
C PRO A 181 -10.86 -0.62 -2.20
N TYR A 182 -11.03 0.16 -1.14
CA TYR A 182 -11.48 1.55 -1.23
C TYR A 182 -10.33 2.57 -1.10
N CYS A 183 -9.08 2.15 -1.25
CA CYS A 183 -7.94 3.05 -1.20
C CYS A 183 -7.22 3.14 -2.54
N ASP A 184 -6.63 4.30 -2.80
CA ASP A 184 -5.68 4.48 -3.88
C ASP A 184 -4.33 3.87 -3.48
N ILE A 185 -3.81 2.95 -4.29
CA ILE A 185 -2.50 2.35 -4.08
C ILE A 185 -1.51 2.97 -5.06
N ILE A 186 -0.51 3.65 -4.52
CA ILE A 186 0.56 4.31 -5.26
C ILE A 186 1.88 3.61 -4.92
N VAL A 187 2.49 2.99 -5.91
CA VAL A 187 3.81 2.36 -5.78
C VAL A 187 4.88 3.41 -5.98
N SER A 188 5.77 3.59 -5.03
CA SER A 188 6.89 4.53 -5.12
C SER A 188 8.12 3.84 -5.69
N ALA A 189 8.90 4.59 -6.48
CA ALA A 189 10.17 4.14 -7.01
C ALA A 189 11.16 3.76 -5.90
N ILE A 190 12.02 2.79 -6.17
CA ILE A 190 13.21 2.51 -5.37
C ILE A 190 14.13 3.73 -5.47
N PRO A 191 14.56 4.32 -4.35
CA PRO A 191 15.43 5.48 -4.36
C PRO A 191 16.77 5.22 -5.06
N PRO A 192 17.43 6.24 -5.62
CA PRO A 192 18.78 6.09 -6.16
C PRO A 192 19.79 5.84 -5.04
N LEU A 193 20.83 5.10 -5.37
CA LEU A 193 21.97 4.86 -4.47
C LEU A 193 22.98 6.00 -4.56
N ASP A 194 23.73 6.23 -3.49
CA ASP A 194 24.90 7.12 -3.52
C ASP A 194 26.04 6.52 -4.33
N LYS A 195 26.86 7.37 -4.93
CA LYS A 195 28.01 6.95 -5.75
C LYS A 195 29.03 6.09 -4.98
N GLN A 196 29.11 6.22 -3.66
CA GLN A 196 29.93 5.32 -2.82
C GLN A 196 29.56 3.84 -2.95
N ARG A 197 28.35 3.54 -3.47
CA ARG A 197 27.89 2.16 -3.74
C ARG A 197 28.38 1.64 -5.10
N GLU A 198 29.03 2.47 -5.92
CA GLU A 198 29.66 2.02 -7.15
C GLU A 198 30.61 0.84 -6.90
N ASN A 199 30.62 -0.14 -7.77
CA ASN A 199 31.43 -1.39 -7.64
C ASN A 199 31.03 -2.29 -6.45
N THR A 200 29.87 -2.10 -5.84
CA THR A 200 29.31 -3.05 -4.89
C THR A 200 28.34 -4.01 -5.59
N ASN A 201 27.71 -4.90 -4.83
CA ASN A 201 26.63 -5.76 -5.35
C ASN A 201 25.32 -5.01 -5.60
N LEU A 202 25.23 -3.75 -5.18
CA LEU A 202 24.10 -2.86 -5.43
C LEU A 202 24.50 -1.88 -6.53
N THR A 203 23.76 -1.85 -7.64
CA THR A 203 24.08 -1.01 -8.78
C THR A 203 22.90 -0.16 -9.20
N MET A 204 23.18 1.04 -9.75
CA MET A 204 22.13 1.88 -10.33
C MET A 204 21.44 1.22 -11.52
N THR A 205 22.17 0.43 -12.32
CA THR A 205 21.58 -0.35 -13.42
C THR A 205 20.51 -1.31 -12.92
N GLN A 206 20.73 -1.92 -11.75
CA GLN A 206 19.72 -2.78 -11.12
C GLN A 206 18.53 -1.97 -10.62
N VAL A 207 18.76 -0.84 -9.95
CA VAL A 207 17.68 0.07 -9.50
C VAL A 207 16.84 0.50 -10.68
N ASP A 208 17.44 0.90 -11.78
CA ASP A 208 16.74 1.33 -12.99
C ASP A 208 15.92 0.21 -13.62
N ALA A 209 16.47 -1.00 -13.71
CA ALA A 209 15.75 -2.15 -14.22
C ALA A 209 14.53 -2.53 -13.35
N TYR A 210 14.70 -2.48 -12.04
CA TYR A 210 13.61 -2.77 -11.09
C TYR A 210 12.54 -1.68 -11.13
N ASN A 211 12.91 -0.40 -11.21
CA ASN A 211 11.95 0.70 -11.35
C ASN A 211 11.18 0.61 -12.68
N ALA A 212 11.85 0.28 -13.78
CA ALA A 212 11.17 0.05 -15.07
C ALA A 212 10.17 -1.11 -14.99
N ALA A 213 10.54 -2.20 -14.32
CA ALA A 213 9.65 -3.33 -14.10
C ALA A 213 8.45 -2.98 -13.18
N LEU A 214 8.65 -2.09 -12.19
CA LEU A 214 7.55 -1.57 -11.35
C LEU A 214 6.55 -0.73 -12.17
N VAL A 215 7.04 0.12 -13.09
CA VAL A 215 6.16 0.90 -13.98
C VAL A 215 5.28 -0.04 -14.81
N THR A 216 5.89 -1.05 -15.45
CA THR A 216 5.16 -2.04 -16.25
C THR A 216 4.13 -2.81 -15.40
N MET A 217 4.51 -3.26 -14.21
CA MET A 217 3.60 -3.93 -13.28
C MET A 217 2.41 -3.04 -12.92
N CYS A 218 2.66 -1.77 -12.61
CA CYS A 218 1.60 -0.82 -12.27
C CYS A 218 0.65 -0.60 -13.46
N GLU A 219 1.19 -0.45 -14.67
CA GLU A 219 0.42 -0.25 -15.90
C GLU A 219 -0.49 -1.46 -16.18
N GLU A 220 0.05 -2.66 -16.11
CA GLU A 220 -0.69 -3.90 -16.38
C GLU A 220 -1.77 -4.21 -15.33
N ASN A 221 -1.64 -3.69 -14.10
CA ASN A 221 -2.53 -4.02 -12.98
C ASN A 221 -3.35 -2.82 -12.45
N GLY A 222 -3.28 -1.66 -13.11
CA GLY A 222 -4.09 -0.49 -12.77
C GLY A 222 -3.65 0.26 -11.50
N PHE A 223 -2.43 0.03 -11.01
CA PHE A 223 -1.83 0.80 -9.93
C PHE A 223 -1.22 2.11 -10.45
N LYS A 224 -1.02 3.08 -9.57
CA LYS A 224 -0.28 4.30 -9.87
C LYS A 224 1.18 4.16 -9.45
N PHE A 225 2.07 4.85 -10.16
CA PHE A 225 3.49 4.87 -9.89
C PHE A 225 3.97 6.29 -9.60
N LEU A 226 4.63 6.48 -8.46
CA LEU A 226 5.27 7.73 -8.05
C LEU A 226 6.77 7.63 -8.33
N ASN A 227 7.25 8.38 -9.34
CA ASN A 227 8.68 8.43 -9.67
C ASN A 227 9.45 9.35 -8.71
N SER A 228 9.46 9.01 -7.42
CA SER A 228 10.22 9.74 -6.40
C SER A 228 11.73 9.73 -6.66
N ALA A 229 12.24 8.73 -7.37
CA ALA A 229 13.65 8.64 -7.73
C ALA A 229 14.12 9.79 -8.62
N GLU A 230 13.25 10.37 -9.44
CA GLU A 230 13.60 11.48 -10.35
C GLU A 230 14.09 12.72 -9.60
N VAL A 231 13.40 13.09 -8.51
CA VAL A 231 13.76 14.27 -7.71
C VAL A 231 14.98 14.05 -6.82
N LEU A 232 15.30 12.80 -6.51
CA LEU A 232 16.43 12.39 -5.66
C LEU A 232 17.72 12.19 -6.45
N ARG A 233 17.62 12.02 -7.77
CA ARG A 233 18.74 11.67 -8.67
C ARG A 233 19.43 12.93 -9.18
N ASP A 234 20.74 12.89 -9.23
CA ASP A 234 21.57 13.83 -9.99
C ASP A 234 21.55 13.45 -11.47
N ALA A 235 21.07 14.36 -12.32
CA ALA A 235 20.89 14.10 -13.75
C ALA A 235 22.20 13.90 -14.51
N ALA A 236 23.32 14.43 -14.02
CA ALA A 236 24.61 14.32 -14.69
C ALA A 236 25.29 12.98 -14.40
N THR A 237 25.07 12.43 -13.21
CA THR A 237 25.78 11.22 -12.74
C THR A 237 24.89 9.98 -12.70
N GLY A 238 23.58 10.15 -12.61
CA GLY A 238 22.60 9.07 -12.42
C GLY A 238 22.53 8.49 -11.00
N TRP A 239 23.40 8.95 -10.09
CA TRP A 239 23.41 8.56 -8.67
C TRP A 239 22.52 9.50 -7.85
N ALA A 240 22.37 9.22 -6.56
CA ALA A 240 21.70 10.15 -5.66
C ALA A 240 22.43 11.50 -5.63
N LYS A 241 21.67 12.59 -5.48
CA LYS A 241 22.24 13.91 -5.25
C LYS A 241 23.09 13.91 -3.99
N THR A 242 24.13 14.74 -3.97
CA THR A 242 24.94 14.95 -2.79
C THR A 242 24.07 15.35 -1.58
N ASP A 243 24.34 14.80 -0.43
CA ASP A 243 23.62 15.00 0.84
C ASP A 243 22.16 14.49 0.89
N TYR A 244 21.74 13.73 -0.12
CA TYR A 244 20.42 13.07 -0.14
C TYR A 244 20.43 11.63 0.38
N THR A 245 21.61 11.14 0.76
CA THR A 245 21.77 9.84 1.41
C THR A 245 22.60 9.96 2.66
N LEU A 246 22.44 8.99 3.57
CA LEU A 246 23.30 8.85 4.73
C LEU A 246 24.64 8.23 4.33
N SER A 247 25.54 8.10 5.32
CA SER A 247 26.87 7.51 5.14
C SER A 247 26.87 6.06 4.63
N ASP A 248 25.73 5.37 4.69
CA ASP A 248 25.60 4.02 4.13
C ASP A 248 25.32 4.02 2.62
N GLY A 249 24.99 5.17 2.04
CA GLY A 249 24.72 5.35 0.60
C GLY A 249 23.44 4.69 0.09
N VAL A 250 22.51 4.37 0.98
CA VAL A 250 21.25 3.66 0.69
C VAL A 250 20.03 4.39 1.25
N HIS A 251 20.19 5.01 2.43
CA HIS A 251 19.11 5.72 3.15
C HIS A 251 19.23 7.21 3.03
#